data_3ef663bc8b9fa1ec04b11f812d2f1706
#
_entry.id   3ef663bc8b9fa1ec04b11f812d2f1706
#
_cell.length_a   1.000
_cell.length_b   1.000
_cell.length_c   1.000
_cell.angle_alpha   90.00
_cell.angle_beta   90.00
_cell.angle_gamma   90.00
#
_symmetry.space_group_name_H-M   'P 1'
#
loop_
_entity.id
_entity.type
_entity.pdbx_description
1 polymer ?
#
loop_
_entity_poly.entity_id
_entity_poly.type
_entity_poly.pdbx_seq_one_letter_code
_entity_poly.pdbx_strand_id
1 'polypeptide(L)'
;AGDATAEVTRAIDLWAAAWSRKDIKTYLGAYARDFKTPAGESRTAWDAERQKRIEKPGAIQVSYENLKISIDGDIATAKFRQHYKSANLKTSSNKVLQFGKRDGKWQILQERVGN
;
A
#
# COMPACT_ATOMS: atom_id res chain seq x y z
N ALA A 1 2.88 -25.05 -6.32
CA ALA A 1 1.97 -24.26 -5.56
C ALA A 1 2.23 -22.79 -5.76
N GLY A 2 1.22 -22.10 -6.19
CA GLY A 2 1.28 -20.66 -6.31
C GLY A 2 1.77 -20.11 -4.99
N ASP A 3 2.86 -19.42 -5.06
CA ASP A 3 3.46 -18.93 -3.85
C ASP A 3 2.75 -17.63 -3.45
N ALA A 4 1.91 -17.72 -2.44
CA ALA A 4 1.17 -16.56 -1.93
C ALA A 4 2.14 -15.44 -1.52
N THR A 5 3.28 -15.79 -0.97
CA THR A 5 4.30 -14.81 -0.60
C THR A 5 4.79 -14.03 -1.81
N ALA A 6 5.04 -14.72 -2.93
CA ALA A 6 5.46 -14.06 -4.16
C ALA A 6 4.35 -13.17 -4.73
N GLU A 7 3.11 -13.62 -4.64
CA GLU A 7 1.97 -12.83 -5.11
C GLU A 7 1.80 -11.55 -4.30
N VAL A 8 1.92 -11.65 -2.98
CA VAL A 8 1.81 -10.48 -2.10
C VAL A 8 2.99 -9.53 -2.35
N THR A 9 4.18 -10.07 -2.54
CA THR A 9 5.35 -9.26 -2.86
C THR A 9 5.13 -8.46 -4.15
N ARG A 10 4.59 -9.10 -5.19
CA ARG A 10 4.27 -8.40 -6.44
C ARG A 10 3.21 -7.32 -6.22
N ALA A 11 2.23 -7.58 -5.36
CA ALA A 11 1.21 -6.58 -5.05
C ALA A 11 1.83 -5.35 -4.37
N ILE A 12 2.78 -5.56 -3.46
CA ILE A 12 3.50 -4.47 -2.81
C ILE A 12 4.35 -3.70 -3.82
N ASP A 13 5.05 -4.41 -4.70
CA ASP A 13 5.88 -3.77 -5.72
C ASP A 13 5.04 -2.92 -6.67
N LEU A 14 3.88 -3.42 -7.07
CA LEU A 14 2.97 -2.68 -7.94
C LEU A 14 2.42 -1.44 -7.24
N TRP A 15 2.04 -1.58 -5.97
CA TRP A 15 1.55 -0.48 -5.15
C TRP A 15 2.62 0.63 -5.03
N ALA A 16 3.85 0.26 -4.70
CA ALA A 16 4.93 1.23 -4.56
C ALA A 16 5.29 1.89 -5.89
N ALA A 17 5.31 1.11 -6.97
CA ALA A 17 5.59 1.63 -8.30
C ALA A 17 4.50 2.58 -8.78
N ALA A 18 3.22 2.24 -8.55
CA ALA A 18 2.11 3.09 -8.92
C ALA A 18 2.16 4.42 -8.17
N TRP A 19 2.48 4.36 -6.89
CA TRP A 19 2.65 5.57 -6.08
C TRP A 19 3.77 6.44 -6.65
N SER A 20 4.93 5.84 -6.95
CA SER A 20 6.08 6.56 -7.48
C SER A 20 5.82 7.18 -8.86
N ARG A 21 5.02 6.50 -9.70
CA ARG A 21 4.67 6.99 -11.04
C ARG A 21 3.47 7.93 -11.01
N LYS A 22 2.85 8.12 -9.85
CA LYS A 22 1.61 8.90 -9.73
C LYS A 22 0.46 8.30 -10.53
N ASP A 23 0.44 6.99 -10.63
CA ASP A 23 -0.64 6.23 -11.27
C ASP A 23 -1.75 6.02 -10.25
N ILE A 24 -2.61 7.03 -10.12
CA ILE A 24 -3.64 7.07 -9.08
C ILE A 24 -4.59 5.90 -9.18
N LYS A 25 -5.02 5.56 -10.37
CA LYS A 25 -5.95 4.46 -10.57
C LYS A 25 -5.39 3.14 -10.06
N THR A 26 -4.16 2.82 -10.42
CA THR A 26 -3.50 1.60 -9.96
C THR A 26 -3.22 1.64 -8.46
N TYR A 27 -2.77 2.78 -7.95
CA TYR A 27 -2.51 2.94 -6.52
C TYR A 27 -3.76 2.70 -5.69
N LEU A 28 -4.86 3.36 -6.03
CA LEU A 28 -6.12 3.20 -5.29
C LEU A 28 -6.72 1.83 -5.51
N GLY A 29 -6.50 1.23 -6.67
CA GLY A 29 -6.96 -0.13 -6.97
C GLY A 29 -6.24 -1.21 -6.16
N ALA A 30 -5.09 -0.88 -5.57
CA ALA A 30 -4.40 -1.82 -4.67
C ALA A 30 -5.13 -1.97 -3.34
N TYR A 31 -6.03 -1.06 -2.99
CA TYR A 31 -6.78 -1.10 -1.75
C TYR A 31 -8.11 -1.79 -1.98
N ALA A 32 -8.48 -2.68 -1.05
CA ALA A 32 -9.73 -3.41 -1.16
C ALA A 32 -10.92 -2.47 -1.02
N ARG A 33 -12.05 -2.89 -1.56
CA ARG A 33 -13.28 -2.12 -1.46
C ARG A 33 -13.68 -1.91 0.00
N ASP A 34 -13.42 -2.90 0.83
CA ASP A 34 -13.69 -2.86 2.27
C ASP A 34 -12.47 -2.46 3.10
N PHE A 35 -11.53 -1.74 2.47
CA PHE A 35 -10.37 -1.23 3.17
C PHE A 35 -10.80 -0.39 4.39
N LYS A 36 -10.18 -0.67 5.53
CA LYS A 36 -10.48 0.04 6.76
C LYS A 36 -9.74 1.38 6.79
N THR A 37 -10.49 2.46 6.59
CA THR A 37 -9.92 3.80 6.59
C THR A 37 -9.56 4.26 8.01
N PRO A 38 -8.50 5.10 8.14
CA PRO A 38 -8.15 5.64 9.45
C PRO A 38 -9.23 6.60 9.97
N ALA A 39 -9.36 6.65 11.29
CA ALA A 39 -10.20 7.63 11.97
C ALA A 39 -11.67 7.64 11.50
N GLY A 40 -12.13 6.54 10.92
CA GLY A 40 -13.53 6.41 10.51
C GLY A 40 -13.97 7.27 9.34
N GLU A 41 -13.03 7.84 8.57
CA GLU A 41 -13.42 8.61 7.40
C GLU A 41 -13.99 7.71 6.31
N SER A 42 -14.79 8.28 5.40
CA SER A 42 -15.35 7.51 4.30
C SER A 42 -14.26 7.12 3.30
N ARG A 43 -14.48 6.02 2.57
CA ARG A 43 -13.55 5.61 1.52
C ARG A 43 -13.41 6.69 0.45
N THR A 44 -14.51 7.35 0.11
CA THR A 44 -14.49 8.42 -0.87
C THR A 44 -13.61 9.59 -0.42
N ALA A 45 -13.73 9.99 0.84
CA ALA A 45 -12.91 11.08 1.38
C ALA A 45 -11.43 10.69 1.44
N TRP A 46 -11.16 9.44 1.83
CA TRP A 46 -9.79 8.93 1.88
C TRP A 46 -9.16 8.90 0.48
N ASP A 47 -9.91 8.39 -0.51
CA ASP A 47 -9.42 8.33 -1.89
C ASP A 47 -9.11 9.74 -2.43
N ALA A 48 -9.99 10.69 -2.17
CA ALA A 48 -9.81 12.08 -2.64
C ALA A 48 -8.57 12.72 -2.01
N GLU A 49 -8.33 12.46 -0.73
CA GLU A 49 -7.15 12.99 -0.05
C GLU A 49 -5.86 12.40 -0.59
N ARG A 50 -5.86 11.06 -0.83
CA ARG A 50 -4.68 10.40 -1.38
C ARG A 50 -4.37 10.88 -2.79
N GLN A 51 -5.41 11.05 -3.61
CA GLN A 51 -5.24 11.59 -4.96
C GLN A 51 -4.60 12.97 -4.91
N LYS A 52 -5.07 13.82 -4.02
CA LYS A 52 -4.53 15.17 -3.84
C LYS A 52 -3.05 15.15 -3.50
N ARG A 53 -2.64 14.26 -2.59
CA ARG A 53 -1.24 14.12 -2.20
C ARG A 53 -0.36 13.67 -3.35
N ILE A 54 -0.85 12.73 -4.14
CA ILE A 54 -0.07 12.16 -5.25
C ILE A 54 0.03 13.14 -6.39
N GLU A 55 -1.01 13.95 -6.63
CA GLU A 55 -1.04 14.92 -7.73
C GLU A 55 -0.21 16.16 -7.48
N LYS A 56 0.29 16.37 -6.26
CA LYS A 56 1.15 17.52 -6.01
C LYS A 56 2.36 17.50 -6.92
N PRO A 57 2.82 18.67 -7.41
CA PRO A 57 4.00 18.72 -8.27
C PRO A 57 5.24 18.16 -7.60
N GLY A 58 6.14 17.60 -8.40
CA GLY A 58 7.39 17.04 -7.94
C GLY A 58 7.41 15.54 -8.02
N ALA A 59 8.61 14.98 -8.08
CA ALA A 59 8.77 13.53 -8.17
C ALA A 59 8.54 12.87 -6.81
N ILE A 60 7.97 11.68 -6.83
CA ILE A 60 7.77 10.85 -5.65
C ILE A 60 8.58 9.57 -5.85
N GLN A 61 9.31 9.17 -4.81
CA GLN A 61 10.03 7.90 -4.78
C GLN A 61 9.60 7.13 -3.55
N VAL A 62 9.09 5.91 -3.77
CA VAL A 62 8.67 5.03 -2.69
C VAL A 62 9.44 3.73 -2.83
N SER A 63 10.11 3.32 -1.76
CA SER A 63 10.83 2.07 -1.70
C SER A 63 10.62 1.43 -0.33
N TYR A 64 11.05 0.19 -0.20
CA TYR A 64 10.94 -0.50 1.08
C TYR A 64 12.09 -1.46 1.25
N GLU A 65 12.32 -1.86 2.49
CA GLU A 65 13.33 -2.87 2.83
C GLU A 65 12.86 -3.70 4.01
N ASN A 66 13.54 -4.80 4.25
CA ASN A 66 13.27 -5.70 5.38
C ASN A 66 11.84 -6.26 5.35
N LEU A 67 11.37 -6.64 4.16
CA LEU A 67 10.03 -7.17 3.98
C LEU A 67 9.88 -8.53 4.63
N LYS A 68 8.84 -8.68 5.46
CA LYS A 68 8.45 -9.95 6.07
C LYS A 68 6.97 -10.17 5.84
N ILE A 69 6.62 -11.32 5.33
CA ILE A 69 5.23 -11.65 5.00
C ILE A 69 4.80 -12.90 5.76
N SER A 70 3.65 -12.83 6.41
CA SER A 70 2.98 -13.96 7.05
C SER A 70 1.68 -14.24 6.34
N ILE A 71 1.44 -15.49 5.98
CA ILE A 71 0.22 -15.90 5.28
C ILE A 71 -0.64 -16.75 6.20
N ASP A 72 -1.92 -16.43 6.27
CA ASP A 72 -2.90 -17.21 7.00
C ASP A 72 -4.17 -17.29 6.15
N GLY A 73 -4.28 -18.37 5.36
CA GLY A 73 -5.40 -18.55 4.44
C GLY A 73 -5.46 -17.43 3.40
N ASP A 74 -6.55 -16.69 3.38
CA ASP A 74 -6.75 -15.59 2.45
C ASP A 74 -6.33 -14.24 3.03
N ILE A 75 -5.60 -14.25 4.13
CA ILE A 75 -5.09 -13.04 4.78
C ILE A 75 -3.58 -13.08 4.78
N ALA A 76 -2.95 -11.98 4.42
CA ALA A 76 -1.51 -11.84 4.48
C ALA A 76 -1.17 -10.57 5.25
N THR A 77 -0.13 -10.65 6.07
CA THR A 77 0.39 -9.49 6.80
C THR A 77 1.80 -9.23 6.33
N ALA A 78 2.05 -8.03 5.83
CA ALA A 78 3.36 -7.62 5.34
C ALA A 78 3.90 -6.51 6.23
N LYS A 79 5.12 -6.71 6.74
CA LYS A 79 5.82 -5.72 7.56
C LYS A 79 7.10 -5.32 6.85
N PHE A 80 7.35 -4.02 6.77
CA PHE A 80 8.54 -3.52 6.10
C PHE A 80 8.86 -2.11 6.56
N ARG A 81 10.06 -1.66 6.21
CA ARG A 81 10.45 -0.28 6.41
C ARG A 81 10.25 0.47 5.12
N GLN A 82 9.36 1.45 5.14
CA GLN A 82 9.03 2.25 3.98
C GLN A 82 9.88 3.51 3.96
N HIS A 83 10.38 3.85 2.78
CA HIS A 83 11.07 5.09 2.53
C HIS A 83 10.28 5.90 1.52
N TYR A 84 9.93 7.11 1.91
CA TYR A 84 9.16 8.02 1.06
C TYR A 84 9.97 9.29 0.84
N LYS A 85 10.09 9.69 -0.41
CA LYS A 85 10.80 10.92 -0.76
C LYS A 85 9.99 11.70 -1.79
N SER A 86 9.74 12.97 -1.50
CA SER A 86 9.12 13.90 -2.45
C SER A 86 9.97 15.16 -2.50
N ALA A 87 9.50 16.17 -3.26
CA ALA A 87 10.26 17.41 -3.43
C ALA A 87 10.59 18.08 -2.10
N ASN A 88 9.67 18.01 -1.12
CA ASN A 88 9.80 18.75 0.13
C ASN A 88 9.84 17.86 1.37
N LEU A 89 9.82 16.53 1.20
CA LEU A 89 9.68 15.64 2.33
C LEU A 89 10.44 14.35 2.09
N LYS A 90 11.18 13.92 3.10
CA LYS A 90 11.85 12.64 3.10
C LYS A 90 11.59 11.98 4.44
N THR A 91 10.88 10.85 4.43
CA THR A 91 10.53 10.14 5.65
C THR A 91 10.80 8.65 5.51
N SER A 92 11.03 8.00 6.65
CA SER A 92 11.13 6.56 6.73
C SER A 92 10.32 6.12 7.93
N SER A 93 9.58 5.02 7.77
CA SER A 93 8.76 4.51 8.85
C SER A 93 8.55 3.02 8.68
N ASN A 94 8.27 2.36 9.80
CA ASN A 94 7.85 0.96 9.76
C ASN A 94 6.38 0.93 9.37
N LYS A 95 6.04 0.05 8.45
CA LYS A 95 4.67 -0.06 7.96
C LYS A 95 4.20 -1.48 8.00
N VAL A 96 2.92 -1.66 8.31
CA VAL A 96 2.24 -2.94 8.27
C VAL A 96 1.06 -2.83 7.33
N LEU A 97 1.04 -3.68 6.31
CA LEU A 97 -0.11 -3.79 5.40
C LEU A 97 -0.74 -5.16 5.61
N GLN A 98 -2.05 -5.18 5.81
CA GLN A 98 -2.79 -6.42 5.84
C GLN A 98 -3.54 -6.56 4.52
N PHE A 99 -3.34 -7.69 3.85
CA PHE A 99 -3.95 -7.98 2.56
C PHE A 99 -5.01 -9.06 2.73
N GLY A 100 -6.06 -8.96 1.93
CA GLY A 100 -7.01 -10.04 1.79
C GLY A 100 -7.11 -10.43 0.33
N LYS A 101 -7.35 -11.72 0.07
CA LYS A 101 -7.53 -12.20 -1.29
C LYS A 101 -8.98 -11.99 -1.69
N ARG A 102 -9.20 -11.17 -2.71
CA ARG A 102 -10.53 -10.81 -3.24
C ARG A 102 -10.55 -11.09 -4.73
N ASP A 103 -11.40 -11.97 -5.18
CA ASP A 103 -11.53 -12.32 -6.60
C ASP A 103 -10.19 -12.70 -7.22
N GLY A 104 -9.39 -13.47 -6.47
CA GLY A 104 -8.08 -13.93 -6.93
C GLY A 104 -6.97 -12.90 -6.82
N LYS A 105 -7.24 -11.74 -6.27
CA LYS A 105 -6.24 -10.67 -6.12
C LYS A 105 -6.00 -10.32 -4.67
N TRP A 106 -4.75 -10.08 -4.33
CA TRP A 106 -4.39 -9.59 -3.00
C TRP A 106 -4.56 -8.08 -2.97
N GLN A 107 -5.43 -7.61 -2.08
CA GLN A 107 -5.72 -6.19 -1.94
C GLN A 107 -5.56 -5.76 -0.48
N ILE A 108 -5.21 -4.51 -0.29
CA ILE A 108 -4.94 -3.99 1.06
C ILE A 108 -6.24 -3.81 1.83
N LEU A 109 -6.33 -4.44 2.98
CA LEU A 109 -7.49 -4.32 3.88
C LEU A 109 -7.24 -3.29 4.98
N GLN A 110 -5.99 -3.14 5.41
CA GLN A 110 -5.66 -2.25 6.50
C GLN A 110 -4.21 -1.80 6.35
N GLU A 111 -3.96 -0.56 6.70
CA GLU A 111 -2.62 0.04 6.64
C GLU A 111 -2.33 0.70 7.98
N ARG A 112 -1.17 0.37 8.56
CA ARG A 112 -0.74 0.97 9.83
C ARG A 112 0.70 1.41 9.72
N VAL A 113 1.03 2.49 10.44
CA VAL A 113 2.39 3.00 10.55
C VAL A 113 2.85 2.74 11.97
N GLY A 114 4.11 2.31 12.11
CA GLY A 114 4.68 1.95 13.40
C GLY A 114 4.67 0.45 13.62
N ASN A 115 4.99 0.04 14.82
CA ASN A 115 5.11 -1.39 15.13
C ASN A 115 3.79 -2.03 15.50
#